data_efcc4dfc641a2b32d2e9e01dfd7472e6
#
_entry.id   efcc4dfc641a2b32d2e9e01dfd7472e6
#
_cell.length_a   1.000
_cell.length_b   1.000
_cell.length_c   1.000
_cell.angle_alpha   90.00
_cell.angle_beta   90.00
_cell.angle_gamma   90.00
#
_symmetry.space_group_name_H-M   'P 1'
#
loop_
_entity.id
_entity.type
_entity.pdbx_description
1 polymer ?
#
loop_
_entity_poly.entity_id
_entity_poly.type
_entity_poly.pdbx_seq_one_letter_code
_entity_poly.pdbx_strand_id
1 'polypeptide(L)'
;MKPFLLALTAVLLLVACSQTETQKATTSKPAKSQVEEAKPMALMMRAIYEQSSAMRGKVEAGEALDSSFYRFMEFHELEPTDSTVLVKVFYEHNEDFKRAFEDLLKASNKDSYNAMLTQCVSCHEDFCPGPIKRINKLRFQES
;
A
#
# COMPACT_ATOMS: atom_id res chain seq x y z
N MET A 1 66.33 -21.59 14.62
CA MET A 1 67.35 -20.58 14.91
C MET A 1 66.61 -19.26 14.99
N LYS A 2 66.17 -18.89 16.14
CA LYS A 2 66.66 -17.88 17.11
C LYS A 2 66.81 -16.46 16.56
N PRO A 3 66.56 -15.56 17.42
CA PRO A 3 65.56 -14.51 17.55
C PRO A 3 66.21 -13.12 17.58
N PHE A 4 65.40 -12.03 17.67
CA PHE A 4 65.77 -10.76 18.34
C PHE A 4 64.47 -9.91 18.37
N LEU A 5 63.82 -9.68 19.36
CA LEU A 5 63.95 -8.97 20.66
C LEU A 5 64.59 -7.60 20.54
N LEU A 6 63.83 -6.61 20.87
CA LEU A 6 64.04 -5.36 21.62
C LEU A 6 63.00 -4.35 21.12
N ALA A 7 62.04 -3.96 21.83
CA ALA A 7 61.92 -3.26 23.12
C ALA A 7 62.06 -1.73 22.98
N LEU A 8 61.10 -1.08 23.62
CA LEU A 8 61.17 0.31 24.16
C LEU A 8 60.75 1.40 23.14
N THR A 9 59.90 2.33 23.40
CA THR A 9 59.52 3.05 24.61
C THR A 9 58.24 3.84 24.40
N ALA A 10 57.52 4.02 25.46
CA ALA A 10 56.39 4.91 25.63
C ALA A 10 56.72 6.36 25.38
N VAL A 11 55.82 7.10 24.73
CA VAL A 11 55.62 8.52 25.02
C VAL A 11 54.11 8.80 25.02
N LEU A 12 53.62 9.04 26.19
CA LEU A 12 52.36 9.69 26.49
C LEU A 12 52.43 11.13 25.99
N LEU A 13 51.52 11.54 25.14
CA LEU A 13 51.14 12.94 25.00
C LEU A 13 49.61 13.02 24.97
N LEU A 14 49.10 13.36 26.14
CA LEU A 14 47.74 13.85 26.33
C LEU A 14 47.66 15.23 25.68
N VAL A 15 46.89 15.34 24.61
CA VAL A 15 46.38 16.62 24.14
C VAL A 15 44.85 16.59 24.36
N ALA A 16 44.48 17.16 25.48
CA ALA A 16 43.10 17.53 25.77
C ALA A 16 42.75 18.74 24.88
N CYS A 17 42.06 18.51 23.77
CA CYS A 17 41.32 19.55 23.08
C CYS A 17 39.90 19.57 23.61
N SER A 18 39.70 20.45 24.57
CA SER A 18 38.39 20.91 25.03
C SER A 18 37.77 21.74 23.90
N GLN A 19 36.89 21.16 23.09
CA GLN A 19 36.03 21.93 22.23
C GLN A 19 34.65 21.98 22.88
N THR A 20 34.40 23.11 23.50
CA THR A 20 33.08 23.54 23.94
C THR A 20 32.28 23.92 22.70
N GLU A 21 31.68 22.96 22.02
CA GLU A 21 30.62 23.26 21.04
C GLU A 21 29.32 23.44 21.79
N THR A 22 28.88 24.68 21.80
CA THR A 22 27.53 25.07 22.19
C THR A 22 26.55 24.41 21.26
N GLN A 23 26.08 23.22 21.60
CA GLN A 23 24.94 22.58 20.91
C GLN A 23 23.72 23.39 21.22
N LYS A 24 23.36 24.23 20.26
CA LYS A 24 22.01 24.83 20.15
C LYS A 24 21.02 23.70 20.10
N ALA A 25 20.37 23.44 21.23
CA ALA A 25 19.28 22.46 21.31
C ALA A 25 18.15 22.88 20.38
N THR A 26 18.17 22.35 19.18
CA THR A 26 16.98 22.34 18.33
C THR A 26 16.07 21.27 18.91
N THR A 27 15.11 21.70 19.69
CA THR A 27 14.02 20.86 20.20
C THR A 27 13.22 20.38 19.00
N SER A 28 13.68 19.33 18.33
CA SER A 28 12.84 18.56 17.43
C SER A 28 11.83 17.84 18.31
N LYS A 29 10.60 18.39 18.35
CA LYS A 29 9.42 17.74 18.86
C LYS A 29 9.40 16.32 18.25
N PRO A 30 9.40 15.25 19.06
CA PRO A 30 9.27 13.93 18.50
C PRO A 30 7.94 13.90 17.77
N ALA A 31 7.98 13.74 16.45
CA ALA A 31 6.80 13.39 15.67
C ALA A 31 6.35 12.05 16.22
N LYS A 32 5.37 12.07 17.12
CA LYS A 32 4.56 10.91 17.47
C LYS A 32 3.89 10.50 16.16
N SER A 33 4.47 9.56 15.44
CA SER A 33 3.72 8.77 14.49
C SER A 33 2.73 7.96 15.33
N GLN A 34 1.58 8.58 15.62
CA GLN A 34 0.40 7.81 15.91
C GLN A 34 0.14 7.04 14.61
N VAL A 35 0.53 5.79 14.58
CA VAL A 35 0.00 4.85 13.60
C VAL A 35 -1.47 4.74 13.97
N GLU A 36 -2.26 5.65 13.41
CA GLU A 36 -3.71 5.58 13.51
C GLU A 36 -4.10 4.22 12.92
N GLU A 37 -4.72 3.39 13.73
CA GLU A 37 -5.14 2.07 13.30
C GLU A 37 -6.10 2.24 12.11
N ALA A 38 -5.75 1.60 10.98
CA ALA A 38 -6.51 1.79 9.76
C ALA A 38 -7.95 1.32 9.95
N LYS A 39 -8.90 2.13 9.54
CA LYS A 39 -10.34 1.81 9.62
C LYS A 39 -10.68 0.55 8.82
N PRO A 40 -11.75 -0.18 9.20
CA PRO A 40 -12.14 -1.44 8.56
C PRO A 40 -12.26 -1.37 7.04
N MET A 41 -12.86 -0.30 6.49
CA MET A 41 -12.94 -0.10 5.05
C MET A 41 -11.55 0.03 4.40
N ALA A 42 -10.64 0.77 5.02
CA ALA A 42 -9.27 0.92 4.49
C ALA A 42 -8.49 -0.40 4.51
N LEU A 43 -8.72 -1.26 5.51
CA LEU A 43 -8.15 -2.61 5.57
C LEU A 43 -8.74 -3.49 4.46
N MET A 44 -10.06 -3.42 4.24
CA MET A 44 -10.74 -4.14 3.17
C MET A 44 -10.22 -3.70 1.80
N MET A 45 -10.01 -2.40 1.54
CA MET A 45 -9.46 -1.90 0.28
C MET A 45 -8.05 -2.44 0.00
N ARG A 46 -7.22 -2.62 1.03
CA ARG A 46 -5.92 -3.27 0.89
C ARG A 46 -6.07 -4.75 0.53
N ALA A 47 -6.99 -5.45 1.17
CA ALA A 47 -7.28 -6.86 0.85
C ALA A 47 -7.83 -7.02 -0.58
N ILE A 48 -8.71 -6.12 -1.04
CA ILE A 48 -9.19 -6.08 -2.43
C ILE A 48 -8.03 -5.91 -3.41
N TYR A 49 -7.08 -5.01 -3.11
CA TYR A 49 -5.90 -4.82 -3.94
C TYR A 49 -5.06 -6.10 -4.07
N GLU A 50 -4.76 -6.77 -2.95
CA GLU A 50 -3.99 -8.03 -2.97
C GLU A 50 -4.73 -9.14 -3.72
N GLN A 51 -6.04 -9.24 -3.55
CA GLN A 51 -6.86 -10.18 -4.31
C GLN A 51 -6.91 -9.83 -5.80
N SER A 52 -7.01 -8.56 -6.16
CA SER A 52 -6.94 -8.12 -7.55
C SER A 52 -5.60 -8.51 -8.20
N SER A 53 -4.49 -8.39 -7.45
CA SER A 53 -3.18 -8.86 -7.92
C SER A 53 -3.16 -10.38 -8.16
N ALA A 54 -3.77 -11.16 -7.28
CA ALA A 54 -3.87 -12.63 -7.45
C ALA A 54 -4.76 -13.00 -8.65
N MET A 55 -5.91 -12.32 -8.81
CA MET A 55 -6.80 -12.50 -9.97
C MET A 55 -6.08 -12.17 -11.29
N ARG A 56 -5.25 -11.11 -11.30
CA ARG A 56 -4.45 -10.76 -12.47
C ARG A 56 -3.58 -11.92 -12.93
N GLY A 57 -2.90 -12.60 -12.00
CA GLY A 57 -2.07 -13.77 -12.34
C GLY A 57 -2.88 -14.92 -12.96
N LYS A 58 -4.08 -15.20 -12.41
CA LYS A 58 -4.97 -16.23 -12.94
C LYS A 58 -5.48 -15.87 -14.35
N VAL A 59 -5.93 -14.64 -14.54
CA VAL A 59 -6.39 -14.15 -15.86
C VAL A 59 -5.25 -14.21 -16.89
N GLU A 60 -4.02 -13.86 -16.50
CA GLU A 60 -2.84 -13.94 -17.37
C GLU A 60 -2.51 -15.38 -17.76
N ALA A 61 -2.72 -16.33 -16.85
CA ALA A 61 -2.58 -17.78 -17.09
C ALA A 61 -3.76 -18.38 -17.85
N GLY A 62 -4.83 -17.63 -18.13
CA GLY A 62 -6.04 -18.15 -18.78
C GLY A 62 -6.90 -19.02 -17.84
N GLU A 63 -6.72 -18.90 -16.53
CA GLU A 63 -7.48 -19.65 -15.53
C GLU A 63 -8.80 -18.95 -15.23
N ALA A 64 -9.86 -19.74 -15.01
CA ALA A 64 -11.14 -19.23 -14.55
C ALA A 64 -11.03 -18.71 -13.10
N LEU A 65 -11.73 -17.62 -12.84
CA LEU A 65 -11.93 -17.11 -11.49
C LEU A 65 -13.17 -17.75 -10.87
N ASP A 66 -13.14 -17.95 -9.57
CA ASP A 66 -14.22 -18.56 -8.80
C ASP A 66 -14.86 -17.57 -7.80
N SER A 67 -15.96 -17.99 -7.20
CA SER A 67 -16.73 -17.16 -6.26
C SER A 67 -16.03 -16.90 -4.91
N SER A 68 -14.85 -17.47 -4.65
CA SER A 68 -14.11 -17.23 -3.39
C SER A 68 -13.73 -15.76 -3.19
N PHE A 69 -13.74 -14.99 -4.29
CA PHE A 69 -13.48 -13.55 -4.26
C PHE A 69 -14.71 -12.69 -3.89
N TYR A 70 -15.91 -13.24 -3.79
CA TYR A 70 -17.16 -12.51 -3.51
C TYR A 70 -17.18 -11.78 -2.15
N ARG A 71 -16.44 -12.24 -1.16
CA ARG A 71 -16.41 -11.64 0.19
C ARG A 71 -16.01 -10.17 0.25
N PHE A 72 -15.48 -9.63 -0.84
CA PHE A 72 -15.03 -8.23 -0.91
C PHE A 72 -16.10 -7.27 -1.45
N MET A 73 -17.30 -7.76 -1.76
CA MET A 73 -18.35 -6.97 -2.42
C MET A 73 -19.11 -6.05 -1.47
N GLU A 74 -19.06 -6.31 -0.15
CA GLU A 74 -19.82 -5.57 0.85
C GLU A 74 -18.95 -4.56 1.64
N PHE A 75 -17.92 -3.98 1.01
CA PHE A 75 -17.04 -3.03 1.66
C PHE A 75 -17.75 -1.73 2.09
N HIS A 76 -18.85 -1.38 1.46
CA HIS A 76 -19.68 -0.21 1.77
C HIS A 76 -20.37 -0.29 3.13
N GLU A 77 -20.46 -1.46 3.75
CA GLU A 77 -20.99 -1.67 5.10
C GLU A 77 -19.94 -1.40 6.18
N LEU A 78 -18.67 -1.24 5.81
CA LEU A 78 -17.58 -1.06 6.74
C LEU A 78 -17.36 0.42 7.08
N GLU A 79 -16.91 0.67 8.31
CA GLU A 79 -16.56 2.02 8.76
C GLU A 79 -15.44 2.62 7.89
N PRO A 80 -15.69 3.74 7.19
CA PRO A 80 -14.68 4.43 6.39
C PRO A 80 -13.78 5.30 7.26
N THR A 81 -12.64 5.74 6.70
CA THR A 81 -11.76 6.72 7.35
C THR A 81 -12.44 8.08 7.45
N ASP A 82 -13.24 8.45 6.46
CA ASP A 82 -14.05 9.67 6.42
C ASP A 82 -15.52 9.28 6.17
N SER A 83 -16.38 9.50 7.16
CA SER A 83 -17.80 9.15 7.05
C SER A 83 -18.59 10.05 6.10
N THR A 84 -18.04 11.17 5.66
CA THR A 84 -18.70 12.06 4.69
C THR A 84 -18.79 11.46 3.29
N VAL A 85 -18.02 10.38 3.00
CA VAL A 85 -18.09 9.66 1.72
C VAL A 85 -19.36 8.83 1.56
N LEU A 86 -20.09 8.52 2.65
CA LEU A 86 -21.29 7.67 2.64
C LEU A 86 -22.49 8.41 2.05
N VAL A 87 -22.41 8.78 0.80
CA VAL A 87 -23.44 9.46 0.01
C VAL A 87 -23.96 8.54 -1.10
N LYS A 88 -25.10 8.92 -1.72
CA LYS A 88 -25.74 8.10 -2.77
C LYS A 88 -24.77 7.64 -3.86
N VAL A 89 -23.92 8.55 -4.36
CA VAL A 89 -22.94 8.24 -5.42
C VAL A 89 -21.92 7.19 -4.98
N PHE A 90 -21.54 7.15 -3.70
CA PHE A 90 -20.67 6.10 -3.18
C PHE A 90 -21.29 4.69 -3.30
N TYR A 91 -22.57 4.56 -2.99
CA TYR A 91 -23.28 3.29 -3.13
C TYR A 91 -23.49 2.92 -4.62
N GLU A 92 -23.68 3.89 -5.49
CA GLU A 92 -23.75 3.67 -6.95
C GLU A 92 -22.42 3.11 -7.48
N HIS A 93 -21.28 3.65 -7.07
CA HIS A 93 -19.96 3.10 -7.39
C HIS A 93 -19.78 1.67 -6.89
N ASN A 94 -20.30 1.36 -5.69
CA ASN A 94 -20.24 -0.01 -5.18
C ASN A 94 -21.02 -0.97 -6.10
N GLU A 95 -22.24 -0.60 -6.54
CA GLU A 95 -23.02 -1.42 -7.45
C GLU A 95 -22.37 -1.56 -8.83
N ASP A 96 -21.72 -0.51 -9.34
CA ASP A 96 -20.95 -0.58 -10.58
C ASP A 96 -19.76 -1.51 -10.47
N PHE A 97 -19.03 -1.47 -9.36
CA PHE A 97 -17.96 -2.41 -9.07
C PHE A 97 -18.47 -3.85 -9.01
N LYS A 98 -19.57 -4.10 -8.29
CA LYS A 98 -20.18 -5.44 -8.18
C LYS A 98 -20.50 -6.01 -9.57
N ARG A 99 -21.18 -5.25 -10.42
CA ARG A 99 -21.50 -5.67 -11.80
C ARG A 99 -20.26 -6.00 -12.62
N ALA A 100 -19.26 -5.13 -12.60
CA ALA A 100 -18.01 -5.35 -13.34
C ALA A 100 -17.24 -6.58 -12.81
N PHE A 101 -17.30 -6.82 -11.51
CA PHE A 101 -16.69 -8.00 -10.89
C PHE A 101 -17.41 -9.29 -11.27
N GLU A 102 -18.76 -9.30 -11.28
CA GLU A 102 -19.55 -10.44 -11.75
C GLU A 102 -19.26 -10.76 -13.21
N ASP A 103 -19.11 -9.74 -14.06
CA ASP A 103 -18.77 -9.94 -15.46
C ASP A 103 -17.35 -10.49 -15.63
N LEU A 104 -16.40 -10.07 -14.77
CA LEU A 104 -15.07 -10.65 -14.71
C LEU A 104 -15.13 -12.15 -14.32
N LEU A 105 -15.94 -12.54 -13.35
CA LEU A 105 -16.09 -13.95 -12.98
C LEU A 105 -16.67 -14.81 -14.13
N LYS A 106 -17.59 -14.25 -14.92
CA LYS A 106 -18.17 -14.94 -16.09
C LYS A 106 -17.17 -15.10 -17.23
N ALA A 107 -16.37 -14.07 -17.51
CA ALA A 107 -15.51 -14.02 -18.67
C ALA A 107 -14.03 -14.35 -18.39
N SER A 108 -13.51 -14.04 -17.19
CA SER A 108 -12.14 -14.28 -16.71
C SER A 108 -11.05 -13.92 -17.72
N ASN A 109 -11.18 -12.76 -18.39
CA ASN A 109 -10.22 -12.29 -19.39
C ASN A 109 -9.65 -10.90 -19.06
N LYS A 110 -8.66 -10.43 -19.84
CA LYS A 110 -7.96 -9.14 -19.62
C LYS A 110 -8.89 -7.93 -19.71
N ASP A 111 -9.85 -7.96 -20.61
CA ASP A 111 -10.77 -6.83 -20.84
C ASP A 111 -11.73 -6.68 -19.67
N SER A 112 -12.37 -7.77 -19.23
CA SER A 112 -13.26 -7.74 -18.06
C SER A 112 -12.50 -7.42 -16.77
N TYR A 113 -11.25 -7.87 -16.65
CA TYR A 113 -10.38 -7.49 -15.52
C TYR A 113 -10.06 -5.99 -15.53
N ASN A 114 -9.68 -5.43 -16.68
CA ASN A 114 -9.44 -4.00 -16.80
C ASN A 114 -10.71 -3.17 -16.60
N ALA A 115 -11.88 -3.66 -17.02
CA ALA A 115 -13.17 -3.02 -16.77
C ALA A 115 -13.48 -2.95 -15.27
N MET A 116 -13.25 -4.02 -14.51
CA MET A 116 -13.38 -4.01 -13.05
C MET A 116 -12.45 -2.97 -12.41
N LEU A 117 -11.18 -2.90 -12.82
CA LEU A 117 -10.24 -1.89 -12.31
C LEU A 117 -10.66 -0.46 -12.68
N THR A 118 -11.39 -0.27 -13.78
CA THR A 118 -11.94 1.03 -14.15
C THR A 118 -12.95 1.50 -13.10
N GLN A 119 -13.81 0.61 -12.60
CA GLN A 119 -14.75 0.96 -11.53
C GLN A 119 -14.01 1.31 -10.22
N CYS A 120 -12.93 0.59 -9.89
CA CYS A 120 -12.09 0.95 -8.76
C CYS A 120 -11.53 2.37 -8.89
N VAL A 121 -10.99 2.71 -10.07
CA VAL A 121 -10.41 4.03 -10.33
C VAL A 121 -11.48 5.11 -10.25
N SER A 122 -12.64 4.91 -10.90
CA SER A 122 -13.74 5.89 -10.92
C SER A 122 -14.21 6.26 -9.51
N CYS A 123 -14.46 5.28 -8.65
CA CYS A 123 -14.81 5.54 -7.25
C CYS A 123 -13.69 6.28 -6.49
N HIS A 124 -12.44 5.89 -6.73
CA HIS A 124 -11.29 6.52 -6.09
C HIS A 124 -11.04 7.95 -6.57
N GLU A 125 -11.39 8.30 -7.80
CA GLU A 125 -11.33 9.70 -8.31
C GLU A 125 -12.26 10.62 -7.54
N ASP A 126 -13.45 10.13 -7.17
CA ASP A 126 -14.44 10.93 -6.46
C ASP A 126 -14.15 11.05 -4.95
N PHE A 127 -13.63 10.00 -4.33
CA PHE A 127 -13.59 9.93 -2.85
C PHE A 127 -12.19 9.85 -2.24
N CYS A 128 -11.21 9.19 -2.87
CA CYS A 128 -9.88 9.05 -2.30
C CYS A 128 -8.79 8.76 -3.35
N PRO A 129 -8.27 9.76 -4.04
CA PRO A 129 -7.39 9.59 -5.22
C PRO A 129 -6.01 8.97 -4.92
N GLY A 130 -5.59 8.94 -3.66
CA GLY A 130 -4.27 8.42 -3.28
C GLY A 130 -3.90 7.05 -3.86
N PRO A 131 -4.77 6.03 -3.83
CA PRO A 131 -4.49 4.70 -4.36
C PRO A 131 -4.46 4.56 -5.89
N ILE A 132 -4.98 5.50 -6.67
CA ILE A 132 -5.17 5.39 -8.13
C ILE A 132 -3.91 4.94 -8.86
N LYS A 133 -2.77 5.56 -8.54
CA LYS A 133 -1.48 5.19 -9.17
C LYS A 133 -1.10 3.72 -8.91
N ARG A 134 -1.45 3.19 -7.73
CA ARG A 134 -1.21 1.81 -7.36
C ARG A 134 -2.18 0.87 -8.08
N ILE A 135 -3.47 1.22 -8.14
CA ILE A 135 -4.50 0.46 -8.86
C ILE A 135 -4.14 0.33 -10.34
N ASN A 136 -3.73 1.42 -10.98
CA ASN A 136 -3.36 1.41 -12.39
C ASN A 136 -2.15 0.51 -12.73
N LYS A 137 -1.29 0.17 -11.76
CA LYS A 137 -0.20 -0.81 -11.97
C LYS A 137 -0.70 -2.24 -12.18
N LEU A 138 -1.93 -2.54 -11.77
CA LEU A 138 -2.54 -3.86 -11.97
C LEU A 138 -3.10 -4.05 -13.38
N ARG A 139 -3.30 -3.00 -14.16
CA ARG A 139 -3.90 -3.10 -15.50
C ARG A 139 -3.03 -3.91 -16.45
N PHE A 140 -3.68 -4.68 -17.30
CA PHE A 140 -3.07 -5.17 -18.51
C PHE A 140 -2.92 -4.00 -19.48
N GLN A 141 -1.75 -3.89 -20.11
CA GLN A 141 -1.52 -2.91 -21.16
C GLN A 141 -2.19 -3.39 -22.45
N GLU A 142 -2.76 -2.45 -23.20
CA GLU A 142 -3.23 -2.72 -24.56
C GLU A 142 -2.04 -3.05 -25.43
N SER A 143 -2.17 -4.10 -26.23
CA SER A 143 -1.11 -4.61 -27.15
C SER A 143 -1.10 -3.81 -28.42
#